data_8191d7bb6ed7b940067f844b3bf9e55d
#
_entry.id   8191d7bb6ed7b940067f844b3bf9e55d
#
_cell.length_a   1.000
_cell.length_b   1.000
_cell.length_c   1.000
_cell.angle_alpha   90.00
_cell.angle_beta   90.00
_cell.angle_gamma   90.00
#
_symmetry.space_group_name_H-M   'P 1'
#
loop_
_entity.id
_entity.type
_entity.pdbx_description
1 polymer ?
#
loop_
_entity_poly.entity_id
_entity_poly.type
_entity_poly.pdbx_seq_one_letter_code
_entity_poly.pdbx_strand_id
1 'polypeptide(L)'
;MSGTNVTTAAVQSQPKQKRHLVRTLGKSLREYRKPSILTPIFVVVEGVLEILIPTVMASLIDEGITGKSMPAIVKFGLILLACSLCSLAAGFLAGKFAAIAGAGFAKNLRHDEFEKVQGFSFTNIDKFSTGSIITRLTTDVTNLQNAYSMIIRLGVRAPIMMIVAWIFSFRISPSISLVFLACIPVLAFGLCGLAVYVHPVFERVFHTYDKLNNVVDENLQGIRVVKSYTRESHEIAKFGRISQRIYKDFSKADRVMSFNNPLMMVCVYVSMILIAWMGAKQIVASGNNAALGLTTGDLTALVTYAMQILMAMMMLSMVFVMCIISQASAERICQVLNEESTVTNPANPIKEVADGSIEFDNVDFRYSDNSEKPVLDNINLKIRSGMTVGIVGGTGSAKSSLVQLVPRLYDVTDGSLKVGGVDVRKYDLEILRDQVAMVLQKNVLFSGTIADNLRWGNPNATDEEIRRACQLAQADGFIQEFPDKYDTYIEQGGTNVSGGQRQRLCIARALLKKPKILILDDSTSAVDTKTDKLIREAFHNEIPDTTKIIIAQRIASVQESDMILVMEEGRITASGTHEELLRTCDEYRSIYESQTKNQAQPEELK
;
A
#
# COMPACT_ATOMS: atom_id res chain seq x y z
N MET A 1 -35.33 23.62 9.93
CA MET A 1 -35.90 22.53 10.74
C MET A 1 -36.08 21.33 9.85
N SER A 2 -35.19 20.40 9.91
CA SER A 2 -35.39 18.96 9.70
C SER A 2 -34.04 18.30 10.02
N GLY A 3 -33.94 17.80 11.24
CA GLY A 3 -32.80 17.05 11.70
C GLY A 3 -32.82 15.66 11.08
N THR A 4 -31.86 15.35 10.25
CA THR A 4 -31.54 13.99 9.85
C THR A 4 -30.62 13.39 10.91
N ASN A 5 -31.18 12.49 11.71
CA ASN A 5 -30.48 11.57 12.59
C ASN A 5 -29.49 10.76 11.77
N VAL A 6 -28.21 11.11 11.85
CA VAL A 6 -27.11 10.20 11.49
C VAL A 6 -27.00 9.21 12.64
N THR A 7 -27.70 8.12 12.49
CA THR A 7 -27.66 6.97 13.40
C THR A 7 -26.22 6.47 13.46
N THR A 8 -25.68 6.51 14.64
CA THR A 8 -24.50 5.84 15.13
C THR A 8 -24.50 4.35 14.73
N ALA A 9 -24.00 4.03 13.55
CA ALA A 9 -23.56 2.68 13.21
C ALA A 9 -22.16 2.48 13.82
N ALA A 10 -22.11 2.42 15.14
CA ALA A 10 -20.92 2.07 15.89
C ALA A 10 -20.63 0.58 15.69
N VAL A 11 -19.49 0.33 15.03
CA VAL A 11 -18.48 -0.64 15.41
C VAL A 11 -19.01 -1.88 16.16
N GLN A 12 -19.75 -2.69 15.46
CA GLN A 12 -19.73 -4.14 15.67
C GLN A 12 -18.99 -4.72 14.45
N SER A 13 -17.66 -4.73 14.53
CA SER A 13 -16.84 -5.54 13.63
C SER A 13 -17.26 -6.99 13.86
N GLN A 14 -18.12 -7.49 12.96
CA GLN A 14 -18.71 -8.81 13.07
C GLN A 14 -17.57 -9.84 13.20
N PRO A 15 -17.67 -10.82 14.11
CA PRO A 15 -16.65 -11.86 14.30
C PRO A 15 -16.30 -12.61 13.01
N LYS A 16 -17.19 -12.61 12.02
CA LYS A 16 -16.95 -13.16 10.68
C LYS A 16 -15.89 -12.37 9.89
N GLN A 17 -15.86 -11.05 9.99
CA GLN A 17 -14.91 -10.18 9.27
C GLN A 17 -13.48 -10.34 9.83
N LYS A 18 -13.34 -10.38 11.16
CA LYS A 18 -12.03 -10.63 11.81
C LYS A 18 -11.45 -12.00 11.46
N ARG A 19 -12.30 -13.03 11.40
CA ARG A 19 -11.87 -14.39 11.03
C ARG A 19 -11.43 -14.49 9.58
N HIS A 20 -12.01 -13.70 8.68
CA HIS A 20 -11.61 -13.59 7.29
C HIS A 20 -10.24 -12.91 7.15
N LEU A 21 -10.00 -11.80 7.87
CA LEU A 21 -8.71 -11.10 7.94
C LEU A 21 -7.56 -12.04 8.33
N VAL A 22 -7.69 -12.73 9.46
CA VAL A 22 -6.65 -13.66 9.95
C VAL A 22 -6.39 -14.79 8.96
N ARG A 23 -7.44 -15.31 8.30
CA ARG A 23 -7.31 -16.37 7.30
C ARG A 23 -6.57 -15.89 6.03
N THR A 24 -6.88 -14.70 5.57
CA THR A 24 -6.24 -14.10 4.39
C THR A 24 -4.75 -13.84 4.65
N LEU A 25 -4.43 -13.15 5.74
CA LEU A 25 -3.04 -12.86 6.12
C LEU A 25 -2.24 -14.14 6.46
N GLY A 26 -2.89 -15.14 7.05
CA GLY A 26 -2.27 -16.42 7.39
C GLY A 26 -1.78 -17.24 6.18
N LYS A 27 -2.31 -16.97 4.98
CA LYS A 27 -1.83 -17.60 3.74
C LYS A 27 -0.39 -17.19 3.41
N SER A 28 0.01 -15.96 3.73
CA SER A 28 1.36 -15.44 3.47
C SER A 28 2.43 -15.97 4.43
N LEU A 29 2.08 -16.82 5.41
CA LEU A 29 3.07 -17.47 6.29
C LEU A 29 3.90 -18.56 5.59
N ARG A 30 3.34 -19.26 4.61
CA ARG A 30 4.02 -20.28 3.75
C ARG A 30 5.14 -21.05 4.48
N GLU A 31 6.40 -20.89 4.03
CA GLU A 31 7.59 -21.55 4.58
C GLU A 31 7.95 -21.11 6.02
N TYR A 32 7.45 -19.98 6.50
CA TYR A 32 7.74 -19.45 7.82
C TYR A 32 6.81 -19.97 8.94
N ARG A 33 5.95 -20.96 8.66
CA ARG A 33 5.10 -21.62 9.66
C ARG A 33 5.91 -22.31 10.76
N LYS A 34 7.04 -22.95 10.40
CA LYS A 34 7.90 -23.62 11.40
C LYS A 34 8.49 -22.63 12.41
N PRO A 35 9.18 -21.54 12.02
CA PRO A 35 9.62 -20.51 12.96
C PRO A 35 8.48 -19.91 13.79
N SER A 36 7.29 -19.73 13.20
CA SER A 36 6.11 -19.20 13.88
C SER A 36 5.59 -20.10 15.01
N ILE A 37 5.75 -21.42 14.89
CA ILE A 37 5.36 -22.39 15.94
C ILE A 37 6.50 -22.57 16.94
N LEU A 38 7.75 -22.56 16.51
CA LEU A 38 8.89 -22.72 17.41
C LEU A 38 9.04 -21.54 18.38
N THR A 39 8.71 -20.33 17.95
CA THR A 39 8.77 -19.13 18.82
C THR A 39 7.93 -19.30 20.08
N PRO A 40 6.63 -19.57 20.04
CA PRO A 40 5.82 -19.83 21.24
C PRO A 40 6.37 -20.96 22.12
N ILE A 41 6.87 -22.03 21.53
CA ILE A 41 7.42 -23.16 22.27
C ILE A 41 8.62 -22.72 23.12
N PHE A 42 9.58 -22.03 22.53
CA PHE A 42 10.75 -21.52 23.27
C PHE A 42 10.38 -20.44 24.27
N VAL A 43 9.38 -19.59 23.98
CA VAL A 43 8.84 -18.60 24.91
C VAL A 43 8.21 -19.27 26.13
N VAL A 44 7.50 -20.39 25.94
CA VAL A 44 6.93 -21.18 27.05
C VAL A 44 8.05 -21.77 27.93
N VAL A 45 9.08 -22.35 27.32
CA VAL A 45 10.23 -22.91 28.04
C VAL A 45 10.95 -21.82 28.83
N GLU A 46 11.24 -20.68 28.19
CA GLU A 46 11.85 -19.51 28.83
C GLU A 46 11.03 -19.05 30.04
N GLY A 47 9.71 -18.85 29.87
CA GLY A 47 8.82 -18.38 30.94
C GLY A 47 8.71 -19.35 32.11
N VAL A 48 8.64 -20.66 31.86
CA VAL A 48 8.61 -21.67 32.92
C VAL A 48 9.92 -21.69 33.71
N LEU A 49 11.07 -21.60 33.03
CA LEU A 49 12.38 -21.53 33.68
C LEU A 49 12.53 -20.27 34.54
N GLU A 50 12.08 -19.13 34.05
CA GLU A 50 12.11 -17.86 34.82
C GLU A 50 11.25 -17.95 36.12
N ILE A 51 10.14 -18.66 36.08
CA ILE A 51 9.26 -18.82 37.27
C ILE A 51 9.82 -19.86 38.26
N LEU A 52 10.65 -20.79 37.79
CA LEU A 52 11.34 -21.75 38.68
C LEU A 52 12.45 -21.04 39.48
N ILE A 53 13.08 -20.00 38.97
CA ILE A 53 14.18 -19.30 39.65
C ILE A 53 13.80 -18.81 41.06
N PRO A 54 12.66 -18.10 41.30
CA PRO A 54 12.25 -17.70 42.64
C PRO A 54 12.00 -18.86 43.59
N THR A 55 11.47 -19.99 43.10
CA THR A 55 11.28 -21.21 43.95
C THR A 55 12.62 -21.79 44.39
N VAL A 56 13.59 -21.92 43.47
CA VAL A 56 14.92 -22.43 43.81
C VAL A 56 15.67 -21.45 44.72
N MET A 57 15.45 -20.13 44.54
CA MET A 57 15.99 -19.10 45.42
C MET A 57 15.43 -19.21 46.85
N ALA A 58 14.12 -19.50 46.97
CA ALA A 58 13.50 -19.77 48.27
C ALA A 58 14.20 -20.95 48.99
N SER A 59 14.41 -22.08 48.29
CA SER A 59 15.12 -23.22 48.83
C SER A 59 16.59 -22.89 49.21
N LEU A 60 17.27 -22.04 48.44
CA LEU A 60 18.60 -21.57 48.78
C LEU A 60 18.63 -20.76 50.07
N ILE A 61 17.62 -19.91 50.30
CA ILE A 61 17.50 -19.09 51.50
C ILE A 61 17.18 -20.00 52.69
N ASP A 62 16.22 -20.90 52.58
CA ASP A 62 15.74 -21.69 53.72
C ASP A 62 16.68 -22.82 54.10
N GLU A 63 17.10 -23.66 53.15
CA GLU A 63 18.00 -24.79 53.42
C GLU A 63 19.48 -24.37 53.49
N GLY A 64 19.89 -23.36 52.69
CA GLY A 64 21.25 -22.90 52.59
C GLY A 64 21.61 -21.89 53.66
N ILE A 65 20.96 -20.74 53.68
CA ILE A 65 21.30 -19.62 54.55
C ILE A 65 20.79 -19.87 55.98
N THR A 66 19.47 -20.12 56.10
CA THR A 66 18.84 -20.35 57.41
C THR A 66 19.30 -21.67 58.02
N GLY A 67 19.44 -22.74 57.21
CA GLY A 67 19.99 -24.02 57.59
C GLY A 67 21.52 -24.06 57.79
N LYS A 68 22.23 -22.93 57.53
CA LYS A 68 23.72 -22.78 57.64
C LYS A 68 24.48 -23.90 56.92
N SER A 69 24.00 -24.35 55.77
CA SER A 69 24.56 -25.46 55.00
C SER A 69 25.27 -24.99 53.75
N MET A 70 26.60 -24.90 53.75
CA MET A 70 27.38 -24.54 52.55
C MET A 70 27.18 -25.49 51.37
N PRO A 71 27.04 -26.82 51.53
CA PRO A 71 26.72 -27.73 50.45
C PRO A 71 25.37 -27.43 49.79
N ALA A 72 24.36 -27.02 50.55
CA ALA A 72 23.05 -26.62 50.01
C ALA A 72 23.16 -25.32 49.20
N ILE A 73 23.90 -24.33 49.66
CA ILE A 73 24.16 -23.08 48.96
C ILE A 73 24.78 -23.36 47.59
N VAL A 74 25.85 -24.17 47.54
CA VAL A 74 26.53 -24.53 46.29
C VAL A 74 25.59 -25.31 45.36
N LYS A 75 24.84 -26.28 45.89
CA LYS A 75 23.85 -27.07 45.10
C LYS A 75 22.80 -26.17 44.44
N PHE A 76 22.10 -25.34 45.21
CA PHE A 76 21.06 -24.46 44.67
C PHE A 76 21.63 -23.32 43.83
N GLY A 77 22.82 -22.83 44.13
CA GLY A 77 23.54 -21.87 43.30
C GLY A 77 23.88 -22.40 41.90
N LEU A 78 24.32 -23.66 41.80
CA LEU A 78 24.55 -24.33 40.52
C LEU A 78 23.24 -24.56 39.73
N ILE A 79 22.15 -24.91 40.45
CA ILE A 79 20.82 -25.07 39.81
C ILE A 79 20.35 -23.71 39.26
N LEU A 80 20.47 -22.63 40.02
CA LEU A 80 20.10 -21.29 39.55
C LEU A 80 20.92 -20.87 38.33
N LEU A 81 22.23 -21.15 38.35
CA LEU A 81 23.08 -20.90 37.17
C LEU A 81 22.62 -21.69 35.93
N ALA A 82 22.34 -22.98 36.11
CA ALA A 82 21.85 -23.84 35.05
C ALA A 82 20.49 -23.34 34.49
N CYS A 83 19.52 -23.03 35.39
CA CYS A 83 18.23 -22.47 34.98
C CYS A 83 18.39 -21.16 34.20
N SER A 84 19.27 -20.26 34.66
CA SER A 84 19.53 -18.98 33.99
C SER A 84 20.16 -19.16 32.61
N LEU A 85 21.13 -20.07 32.47
CA LEU A 85 21.74 -20.39 31.16
C LEU A 85 20.73 -21.03 30.21
N CYS A 86 19.90 -21.95 30.68
CA CYS A 86 18.85 -22.56 29.87
C CYS A 86 17.78 -21.54 29.46
N SER A 87 17.40 -20.64 30.38
CA SER A 87 16.45 -19.56 30.06
C SER A 87 17.04 -18.59 29.02
N LEU A 88 18.32 -18.22 29.15
CA LEU A 88 19.02 -17.39 28.16
C LEU A 88 19.02 -18.06 26.78
N ALA A 89 19.35 -19.34 26.71
CA ALA A 89 19.37 -20.09 25.45
C ALA A 89 17.95 -20.17 24.82
N ALA A 90 16.91 -20.44 25.63
CA ALA A 90 15.53 -20.46 25.18
C ALA A 90 15.07 -19.09 24.68
N GLY A 91 15.38 -18.02 25.42
CA GLY A 91 15.07 -16.63 25.03
C GLY A 91 15.79 -16.20 23.74
N PHE A 92 17.07 -16.58 23.57
CA PHE A 92 17.79 -16.36 22.33
C PHE A 92 17.14 -17.07 21.14
N LEU A 93 16.78 -18.33 21.28
CA LEU A 93 16.10 -19.11 20.23
C LEU A 93 14.72 -18.53 19.92
N ALA A 94 13.95 -18.18 20.96
CA ALA A 94 12.66 -17.50 20.79
C ALA A 94 12.78 -16.20 20.00
N GLY A 95 13.77 -15.37 20.33
CA GLY A 95 14.06 -14.12 19.63
C GLY A 95 14.47 -14.34 18.17
N LYS A 96 15.37 -15.30 17.93
CA LYS A 96 15.83 -15.67 16.58
C LYS A 96 14.66 -16.14 15.71
N PHE A 97 13.83 -17.06 16.18
CA PHE A 97 12.72 -17.58 15.40
C PHE A 97 11.60 -16.54 15.24
N ALA A 98 11.36 -15.67 16.20
CA ALA A 98 10.42 -14.56 16.08
C ALA A 98 10.85 -13.57 14.99
N ALA A 99 12.13 -13.23 14.95
CA ALA A 99 12.68 -12.35 13.91
C ALA A 99 12.55 -12.97 12.49
N ILE A 100 12.90 -14.24 12.35
CA ILE A 100 12.75 -14.97 11.08
C ILE A 100 11.28 -15.05 10.66
N ALA A 101 10.38 -15.38 11.59
CA ALA A 101 8.95 -15.48 11.32
C ALA A 101 8.33 -14.14 10.92
N GLY A 102 8.66 -13.06 11.65
CA GLY A 102 8.14 -11.72 11.39
C GLY A 102 8.66 -11.13 10.07
N ALA A 103 9.97 -11.20 9.84
CA ALA A 103 10.57 -10.72 8.60
C ALA A 103 10.11 -11.53 7.38
N GLY A 104 10.02 -12.86 7.52
CA GLY A 104 9.54 -13.76 6.48
C GLY A 104 8.08 -13.53 6.14
N PHE A 105 7.22 -13.36 7.13
CA PHE A 105 5.82 -12.99 6.94
C PHE A 105 5.69 -11.68 6.14
N ALA A 106 6.44 -10.64 6.53
CA ALA A 106 6.42 -9.36 5.85
C ALA A 106 6.94 -9.44 4.40
N LYS A 107 8.00 -10.24 4.17
CA LYS A 107 8.52 -10.50 2.82
C LYS A 107 7.43 -11.09 1.91
N ASN A 108 6.78 -12.15 2.37
CA ASN A 108 5.74 -12.81 1.59
C ASN A 108 4.53 -11.90 1.38
N LEU A 109 4.15 -11.13 2.40
CA LEU A 109 3.02 -10.20 2.31
C LEU A 109 3.27 -9.11 1.27
N ARG A 110 4.47 -8.50 1.24
CA ARG A 110 4.87 -7.54 0.20
C ARG A 110 4.84 -8.15 -1.19
N HIS A 111 5.32 -9.38 -1.30
CA HIS A 111 5.30 -10.12 -2.57
C HIS A 111 3.85 -10.34 -3.04
N ASP A 112 2.99 -10.86 -2.16
CA ASP A 112 1.60 -11.16 -2.49
C ASP A 112 0.82 -9.89 -2.87
N GLU A 113 1.04 -8.77 -2.17
CA GLU A 113 0.44 -7.48 -2.51
C GLU A 113 0.94 -6.95 -3.84
N PHE A 114 2.26 -7.00 -4.07
CA PHE A 114 2.85 -6.50 -5.31
C PHE A 114 2.38 -7.31 -6.52
N GLU A 115 2.38 -8.63 -6.42
CA GLU A 115 1.86 -9.55 -7.45
C GLU A 115 0.38 -9.23 -7.75
N LYS A 116 -0.41 -9.01 -6.69
CA LYS A 116 -1.83 -8.69 -6.83
C LYS A 116 -2.05 -7.37 -7.55
N VAL A 117 -1.28 -6.33 -7.21
CA VAL A 117 -1.33 -5.00 -7.84
C VAL A 117 -0.92 -5.06 -9.31
N GLN A 118 0.07 -5.89 -9.67
CA GLN A 118 0.45 -6.08 -11.08
C GLN A 118 -0.67 -6.71 -11.92
N GLY A 119 -1.54 -7.51 -11.29
CA GLY A 119 -2.71 -8.12 -11.93
C GLY A 119 -3.95 -7.22 -11.98
N PHE A 120 -3.90 -6.00 -11.46
CA PHE A 120 -5.04 -5.07 -11.45
C PHE A 120 -5.34 -4.51 -12.84
N SER A 121 -6.63 -4.34 -13.12
CA SER A 121 -7.10 -3.52 -14.24
C SER A 121 -6.94 -2.02 -13.91
N PHE A 122 -7.07 -1.17 -14.93
CA PHE A 122 -7.06 0.29 -14.72
C PHE A 122 -8.16 0.74 -13.77
N THR A 123 -9.36 0.16 -13.87
CA THR A 123 -10.48 0.41 -12.93
C THR A 123 -10.08 0.14 -11.47
N ASN A 124 -9.34 -0.94 -11.20
CA ASN A 124 -8.86 -1.23 -9.85
C ASN A 124 -7.77 -0.23 -9.41
N ILE A 125 -6.85 0.16 -10.32
CA ILE A 125 -5.80 1.16 -10.03
C ILE A 125 -6.41 2.53 -9.74
N ASP A 126 -7.44 2.95 -10.47
CA ASP A 126 -8.14 4.21 -10.24
C ASP A 126 -8.85 4.26 -8.88
N LYS A 127 -9.32 3.10 -8.38
CA LYS A 127 -9.91 2.96 -7.05
C LYS A 127 -8.89 3.18 -5.92
N PHE A 128 -7.62 2.83 -6.15
CA PHE A 128 -6.53 2.98 -5.19
C PHE A 128 -5.55 4.05 -5.67
N SER A 129 -5.37 5.13 -4.90
CA SER A 129 -4.31 6.09 -5.24
C SER A 129 -2.92 5.44 -5.13
N THR A 130 -1.98 5.85 -5.99
CA THR A 130 -0.59 5.34 -5.97
C THR A 130 0.06 5.51 -4.59
N GLY A 131 -0.14 6.65 -3.93
CA GLY A 131 0.36 6.89 -2.57
C GLY A 131 -0.22 5.93 -1.53
N SER A 132 -1.51 5.56 -1.68
CA SER A 132 -2.15 4.56 -0.81
C SER A 132 -1.54 3.17 -0.99
N ILE A 133 -1.26 2.75 -2.23
CA ILE A 133 -0.61 1.45 -2.51
C ILE A 133 0.81 1.42 -1.93
N ILE A 134 1.59 2.49 -2.12
CA ILE A 134 2.94 2.62 -1.54
C ILE A 134 2.89 2.49 -0.02
N THR A 135 1.97 3.19 0.65
CA THR A 135 1.81 3.13 2.12
C THR A 135 1.48 1.71 2.58
N ARG A 136 0.64 0.98 1.85
CA ARG A 136 0.29 -0.42 2.16
C ARG A 136 1.49 -1.34 2.06
N LEU A 137 2.24 -1.27 0.95
CA LEU A 137 3.45 -2.08 0.71
C LEU A 137 4.61 -1.78 1.69
N THR A 138 4.63 -0.60 2.29
CA THR A 138 5.73 -0.16 3.18
C THR A 138 5.31 -0.10 4.64
N THR A 139 4.58 0.94 5.03
CA THR A 139 4.23 1.22 6.42
C THR A 139 3.27 0.20 7.01
N ASP A 140 2.20 -0.16 6.28
CA ASP A 140 1.20 -1.09 6.79
C ASP A 140 1.77 -2.51 6.96
N VAL A 141 2.57 -2.98 6.01
CA VAL A 141 3.27 -4.27 6.16
C VAL A 141 4.23 -4.25 7.33
N THR A 142 4.95 -3.13 7.56
CA THR A 142 5.86 -3.00 8.71
C THR A 142 5.10 -3.01 10.04
N ASN A 143 3.95 -2.35 10.11
CA ASN A 143 3.08 -2.39 11.29
C ASN A 143 2.60 -3.82 11.59
N LEU A 144 2.18 -4.55 10.55
CA LEU A 144 1.78 -5.97 10.69
C LEU A 144 2.94 -6.88 11.08
N GLN A 145 4.14 -6.66 10.54
CA GLN A 145 5.36 -7.39 10.91
C GLN A 145 5.64 -7.23 12.41
N ASN A 146 5.59 -6.00 12.91
CA ASN A 146 5.85 -5.69 14.31
C ASN A 146 4.78 -6.30 15.23
N ALA A 147 3.51 -6.15 14.86
CA ALA A 147 2.40 -6.73 15.59
C ALA A 147 2.49 -8.26 15.63
N TYR A 148 2.76 -8.88 14.50
CA TYR A 148 2.92 -10.33 14.39
C TYR A 148 4.05 -10.85 15.28
N SER A 149 5.23 -10.23 15.21
CA SER A 149 6.39 -10.59 16.06
C SER A 149 6.09 -10.40 17.54
N MET A 150 5.36 -9.35 17.91
CA MET A 150 4.92 -9.11 19.28
C MET A 150 3.91 -10.16 19.76
N ILE A 151 2.92 -10.48 18.95
CA ILE A 151 1.88 -11.45 19.31
C ILE A 151 2.48 -12.83 19.58
N ILE A 152 3.35 -13.34 18.68
CA ILE A 152 3.92 -14.68 18.82
C ILE A 152 4.95 -14.78 19.96
N ARG A 153 5.51 -13.67 20.42
CA ARG A 153 6.49 -13.63 21.52
C ARG A 153 5.86 -13.13 22.82
N LEU A 154 5.51 -11.84 22.91
CA LEU A 154 5.00 -11.23 24.12
C LEU A 154 3.54 -11.62 24.41
N GLY A 155 2.72 -11.76 23.36
CA GLY A 155 1.32 -12.20 23.49
C GLY A 155 1.19 -13.62 24.01
N VAL A 156 2.19 -14.49 23.83
CA VAL A 156 2.26 -15.83 24.40
C VAL A 156 2.91 -15.81 25.79
N ARG A 157 4.01 -15.04 25.96
CA ARG A 157 4.76 -14.97 27.22
C ARG A 157 3.91 -14.46 28.38
N ALA A 158 3.19 -13.33 28.16
CA ALA A 158 2.48 -12.67 29.24
C ALA A 158 1.40 -13.54 29.92
N PRO A 159 0.46 -14.20 29.19
CA PRO A 159 -0.50 -15.10 29.81
C PRO A 159 0.15 -16.29 30.54
N ILE A 160 1.22 -16.86 29.97
CA ILE A 160 1.93 -17.98 30.56
C ILE A 160 2.59 -17.57 31.89
N MET A 161 3.32 -16.43 31.88
CA MET A 161 3.91 -15.87 33.09
C MET A 161 2.86 -15.66 34.20
N MET A 162 1.72 -15.07 33.84
CA MET A 162 0.61 -14.86 34.82
C MET A 162 0.08 -16.14 35.39
N ILE A 163 -0.25 -17.13 34.54
CA ILE A 163 -0.86 -18.38 34.95
C ILE A 163 0.11 -19.22 35.80
N VAL A 164 1.35 -19.39 35.32
CA VAL A 164 2.33 -20.24 36.00
C VAL A 164 2.79 -19.58 37.31
N ALA A 165 3.06 -18.27 37.34
CA ALA A 165 3.40 -17.55 38.57
C ALA A 165 2.24 -17.64 39.62
N TRP A 166 0.99 -17.54 39.17
CA TRP A 166 -0.16 -17.70 40.04
C TRP A 166 -0.27 -19.13 40.59
N ILE A 167 -0.05 -20.18 39.78
CA ILE A 167 -0.05 -21.58 40.22
C ILE A 167 1.04 -21.84 41.28
N PHE A 168 2.27 -21.32 41.05
CA PHE A 168 3.36 -21.48 42.01
C PHE A 168 3.10 -20.69 43.30
N SER A 169 2.57 -19.48 43.21
CA SER A 169 2.15 -18.70 44.38
C SER A 169 1.06 -19.41 45.18
N PHE A 170 0.06 -20.02 44.49
CA PHE A 170 -1.03 -20.77 45.14
C PHE A 170 -0.52 -22.00 45.87
N ARG A 171 0.51 -22.68 45.38
CA ARG A 171 1.15 -23.82 46.07
C ARG A 171 1.87 -23.41 47.33
N ILE A 172 2.46 -22.22 47.37
CA ILE A 172 3.16 -21.69 48.54
C ILE A 172 2.14 -21.26 49.60
N SER A 173 1.21 -20.37 49.25
CA SER A 173 0.18 -19.90 50.16
C SER A 173 -1.11 -19.55 49.44
N PRO A 174 -2.18 -20.35 49.51
CA PRO A 174 -3.48 -20.05 48.90
C PRO A 174 -4.06 -18.70 49.35
N SER A 175 -3.90 -18.35 50.63
CA SER A 175 -4.44 -17.11 51.17
C SER A 175 -3.78 -15.88 50.60
N ILE A 176 -2.45 -15.91 50.35
CA ILE A 176 -1.70 -14.80 49.77
C ILE A 176 -1.93 -14.72 48.29
N SER A 177 -2.10 -15.87 47.59
CA SER A 177 -2.36 -15.89 46.15
C SER A 177 -3.69 -15.25 45.76
N LEU A 178 -4.66 -15.12 46.66
CA LEU A 178 -5.90 -14.37 46.43
C LEU A 178 -5.67 -12.88 46.23
N VAL A 179 -4.57 -12.32 46.76
CA VAL A 179 -4.19 -10.92 46.51
C VAL A 179 -3.97 -10.68 45.03
N PHE A 180 -3.30 -11.63 44.33
CA PHE A 180 -3.10 -11.53 42.87
C PHE A 180 -4.41 -11.62 42.12
N LEU A 181 -5.30 -12.55 42.55
CA LEU A 181 -6.61 -12.72 41.91
C LEU A 181 -7.50 -11.46 42.07
N ALA A 182 -7.33 -10.68 43.14
CA ALA A 182 -8.01 -9.42 43.36
C ALA A 182 -7.39 -8.28 42.54
N CYS A 183 -6.04 -8.22 42.41
CA CYS A 183 -5.34 -7.16 41.69
C CYS A 183 -5.49 -7.26 40.18
N ILE A 184 -5.54 -8.46 39.60
CA ILE A 184 -5.69 -8.67 38.15
C ILE A 184 -6.97 -8.00 37.59
N PRO A 185 -8.17 -8.22 38.15
CA PRO A 185 -9.38 -7.55 37.70
C PRO A 185 -9.32 -6.03 37.86
N VAL A 186 -8.77 -5.52 38.97
CA VAL A 186 -8.63 -4.07 39.20
C VAL A 186 -7.79 -3.43 38.11
N LEU A 187 -6.63 -4.03 37.79
CA LEU A 187 -5.78 -3.57 36.70
C LEU A 187 -6.47 -3.71 35.34
N ALA A 188 -7.11 -4.85 35.08
CA ALA A 188 -7.82 -5.08 33.82
C ALA A 188 -8.92 -4.05 33.61
N PHE A 189 -9.72 -3.76 34.62
CA PHE A 189 -10.76 -2.72 34.57
C PHE A 189 -10.16 -1.33 34.37
N GLY A 190 -9.10 -1.00 35.10
CA GLY A 190 -8.41 0.29 34.96
C GLY A 190 -7.84 0.48 33.55
N LEU A 191 -7.12 -0.52 33.04
CA LEU A 191 -6.52 -0.48 31.70
C LEU A 191 -7.57 -0.45 30.59
N CYS A 192 -8.62 -1.27 30.68
CA CYS A 192 -9.73 -1.24 29.72
C CYS A 192 -10.46 0.09 29.75
N GLY A 193 -10.72 0.66 30.94
CA GLY A 193 -11.36 1.97 31.08
C GLY A 193 -10.52 3.09 30.43
N LEU A 194 -9.21 3.11 30.68
CA LEU A 194 -8.29 4.04 30.02
C LEU A 194 -8.30 3.85 28.49
N ALA A 195 -8.23 2.62 28.00
CA ALA A 195 -8.23 2.30 26.57
C ALA A 195 -9.52 2.77 25.88
N VAL A 196 -10.69 2.48 26.45
CA VAL A 196 -11.99 2.91 25.92
C VAL A 196 -12.13 4.42 25.89
N TYR A 197 -11.63 5.12 26.91
CA TYR A 197 -11.68 6.59 26.96
C TYR A 197 -10.73 7.24 25.95
N VAL A 198 -9.54 6.70 25.76
CA VAL A 198 -8.48 7.28 24.92
C VAL A 198 -8.68 6.96 23.43
N HIS A 199 -9.28 5.82 23.12
CA HIS A 199 -9.51 5.36 21.73
C HIS A 199 -10.16 6.43 20.82
N PRO A 200 -11.31 7.07 21.16
CA PRO A 200 -11.93 8.07 20.31
C PRO A 200 -11.13 9.37 20.19
N VAL A 201 -10.22 9.63 21.14
CA VAL A 201 -9.29 10.77 21.04
C VAL A 201 -8.20 10.47 20.01
N PHE A 202 -7.64 9.28 20.02
CA PHE A 202 -6.66 8.86 19.01
C PHE A 202 -7.26 8.82 17.61
N GLU A 203 -8.49 8.34 17.43
CA GLU A 203 -9.17 8.40 16.14
C GLU A 203 -9.21 9.83 15.58
N ARG A 204 -9.60 10.82 16.42
CA ARG A 204 -9.59 12.24 16.00
C ARG A 204 -8.19 12.74 15.68
N VAL A 205 -7.19 12.32 16.45
CA VAL A 205 -5.78 12.67 16.20
C VAL A 205 -5.35 12.13 14.83
N PHE A 206 -5.62 10.87 14.52
CA PHE A 206 -5.25 10.28 13.24
C PHE A 206 -5.95 10.96 12.06
N HIS A 207 -7.25 11.24 12.16
CA HIS A 207 -7.96 12.02 11.15
C HIS A 207 -7.40 13.44 10.96
N THR A 208 -6.87 14.04 12.03
CA THR A 208 -6.24 15.36 11.94
C THR A 208 -4.85 15.26 11.33
N TYR A 209 -4.12 14.15 11.56
CA TYR A 209 -2.86 13.85 10.86
C TYR A 209 -3.06 13.64 9.36
N ASP A 210 -4.14 12.97 8.93
CA ASP A 210 -4.46 12.83 7.51
C ASP A 210 -4.67 14.21 6.85
N LYS A 211 -5.38 15.12 7.54
CA LYS A 211 -5.54 16.51 7.09
C LYS A 211 -4.21 17.25 7.02
N LEU A 212 -3.31 17.05 7.99
CA LEU A 212 -1.99 17.64 8.00
C LEU A 212 -1.18 17.16 6.80
N ASN A 213 -1.15 15.84 6.56
CA ASN A 213 -0.44 15.25 5.44
C ASN A 213 -0.94 15.79 4.09
N ASN A 214 -2.26 15.91 3.92
CA ASN A 214 -2.84 16.48 2.71
C ASN A 214 -2.42 17.95 2.51
N VAL A 215 -2.39 18.76 3.58
CA VAL A 215 -1.94 20.16 3.50
C VAL A 215 -0.45 20.25 3.17
N VAL A 216 0.36 19.35 3.72
CA VAL A 216 1.81 19.29 3.41
C VAL A 216 2.02 18.90 1.95
N ASP A 217 1.33 17.87 1.48
CA ASP A 217 1.42 17.39 0.09
C ASP A 217 0.99 18.48 -0.90
N GLU A 218 -0.19 19.09 -0.68
CA GLU A 218 -0.69 20.22 -1.46
C GLU A 218 0.32 21.37 -1.51
N ASN A 219 0.91 21.72 -0.36
CA ASN A 219 1.86 22.83 -0.25
C ASN A 219 3.18 22.52 -0.97
N LEU A 220 3.71 21.28 -0.84
CA LEU A 220 4.95 20.87 -1.52
C LEU A 220 4.76 20.81 -3.04
N GLN A 221 3.63 20.29 -3.52
CA GLN A 221 3.31 20.28 -4.94
C GLN A 221 3.12 21.71 -5.49
N GLY A 222 2.46 22.57 -4.71
CA GLY A 222 2.19 23.96 -5.04
C GLY A 222 3.26 24.95 -4.60
N ILE A 223 4.45 24.53 -4.13
CA ILE A 223 5.43 25.43 -3.49
C ILE A 223 5.86 26.60 -4.36
N ARG A 224 5.95 26.38 -5.67
CA ARG A 224 6.27 27.45 -6.64
C ARG A 224 5.17 28.52 -6.68
N VAL A 225 3.91 28.10 -6.57
CA VAL A 225 2.76 29.02 -6.51
C VAL A 225 2.78 29.80 -5.20
N VAL A 226 2.98 29.12 -4.06
CA VAL A 226 3.10 29.79 -2.75
C VAL A 226 4.19 30.85 -2.77
N LYS A 227 5.35 30.54 -3.37
CA LYS A 227 6.49 31.46 -3.50
C LYS A 227 6.19 32.61 -4.46
N SER A 228 5.60 32.35 -5.62
CA SER A 228 5.31 33.39 -6.61
C SER A 228 4.25 34.40 -6.15
N TYR A 229 3.31 33.95 -5.29
CA TYR A 229 2.28 34.82 -4.71
C TYR A 229 2.61 35.35 -3.30
N THR A 230 3.81 35.05 -2.77
CA THR A 230 4.28 35.50 -1.44
C THR A 230 3.28 35.13 -0.32
N ARG A 231 2.78 33.89 -0.34
CA ARG A 231 1.75 33.39 0.59
C ARG A 231 2.28 32.45 1.68
N GLU A 232 3.58 32.47 1.95
CA GLU A 232 4.22 31.63 2.95
C GLU A 232 3.60 31.80 4.36
N SER A 233 3.36 33.05 4.77
CA SER A 233 2.78 33.33 6.08
C SER A 233 1.37 32.76 6.23
N HIS A 234 0.58 32.75 5.14
CA HIS A 234 -0.76 32.14 5.14
C HIS A 234 -0.68 30.63 5.32
N GLU A 235 0.21 29.95 4.57
CA GLU A 235 0.39 28.50 4.65
C GLU A 235 0.98 28.08 6.00
N ILE A 236 1.94 28.83 6.57
CA ILE A 236 2.45 28.61 7.92
C ILE A 236 1.32 28.72 8.96
N ALA A 237 0.44 29.71 8.84
CA ALA A 237 -0.71 29.86 9.74
C ALA A 237 -1.74 28.73 9.57
N LYS A 238 -1.98 28.26 8.33
CA LYS A 238 -2.84 27.10 8.02
C LYS A 238 -2.30 25.83 8.67
N PHE A 239 -1.03 25.53 8.46
CA PHE A 239 -0.33 24.42 9.08
C PHE A 239 -0.33 24.50 10.60
N GLY A 240 0.00 25.67 11.16
CA GLY A 240 0.05 25.91 12.60
C GLY A 240 -1.29 25.64 13.30
N ARG A 241 -2.41 26.01 12.68
CA ARG A 241 -3.76 25.73 13.24
C ARG A 241 -4.05 24.22 13.33
N ILE A 242 -3.63 23.46 12.33
CA ILE A 242 -3.82 21.99 12.32
C ILE A 242 -2.89 21.34 13.34
N SER A 243 -1.62 21.72 13.34
CA SER A 243 -0.61 21.25 14.30
C SER A 243 -1.03 21.55 15.75
N GLN A 244 -1.58 22.75 16.02
CA GLN A 244 -2.09 23.10 17.35
C GLN A 244 -3.28 22.24 17.78
N ARG A 245 -4.14 21.84 16.84
CA ARG A 245 -5.24 20.90 17.13
C ARG A 245 -4.71 19.52 17.49
N ILE A 246 -3.75 19.00 16.72
CA ILE A 246 -3.08 17.73 17.02
C ILE A 246 -2.45 17.80 18.42
N TYR A 247 -1.71 18.86 18.72
CA TYR A 247 -1.10 19.06 20.04
C TYR A 247 -2.13 19.00 21.18
N LYS A 248 -3.27 19.70 21.04
CA LYS A 248 -4.33 19.70 22.07
C LYS A 248 -4.93 18.31 22.29
N ASP A 249 -5.28 17.63 21.20
CA ASP A 249 -5.91 16.31 21.28
C ASP A 249 -4.90 15.25 21.75
N PHE A 250 -3.66 15.27 21.24
CA PHE A 250 -2.60 14.36 21.66
C PHE A 250 -2.23 14.57 23.14
N SER A 251 -2.05 15.83 23.57
CA SER A 251 -1.76 16.14 24.98
C SER A 251 -2.88 15.69 25.92
N LYS A 252 -4.16 15.76 25.46
CA LYS A 252 -5.28 15.24 26.21
C LYS A 252 -5.24 13.73 26.34
N ALA A 253 -4.95 13.02 25.25
CA ALA A 253 -4.79 11.57 25.25
C ALA A 253 -3.62 11.13 26.14
N ASP A 254 -2.46 11.77 25.96
CA ASP A 254 -1.24 11.43 26.70
C ASP A 254 -1.36 11.70 28.20
N ARG A 255 -2.04 12.79 28.59
CA ARG A 255 -2.33 13.09 30.00
C ARG A 255 -3.16 11.98 30.66
N VAL A 256 -4.12 11.40 29.95
CA VAL A 256 -4.93 10.29 30.46
C VAL A 256 -4.11 9.02 30.47
N MET A 257 -3.33 8.76 29.43
CA MET A 257 -2.44 7.60 29.36
C MET A 257 -1.34 7.63 30.43
N SER A 258 -0.86 8.82 30.84
CA SER A 258 0.12 8.92 31.92
C SER A 258 -0.39 8.41 33.27
N PHE A 259 -1.71 8.30 33.48
CA PHE A 259 -2.28 7.62 34.64
C PHE A 259 -2.05 6.10 34.66
N ASN A 260 -1.70 5.51 33.51
CA ASN A 260 -1.44 4.07 33.44
C ASN A 260 -0.29 3.65 34.39
N ASN A 261 0.82 4.39 34.36
CA ASN A 261 1.98 4.03 35.18
C ASN A 261 1.74 4.21 36.69
N PRO A 262 1.18 5.33 37.20
CA PRO A 262 0.76 5.45 38.60
C PRO A 262 -0.23 4.36 39.05
N LEU A 263 -1.24 4.06 38.24
CA LEU A 263 -2.21 3.01 38.56
C LEU A 263 -1.54 1.65 38.77
N MET A 264 -0.62 1.30 37.86
CA MET A 264 0.17 0.08 37.98
C MET A 264 1.05 0.08 39.22
N MET A 265 1.77 1.18 39.48
CA MET A 265 2.64 1.29 40.64
C MET A 265 1.88 1.19 41.97
N VAL A 266 0.69 1.78 42.04
CA VAL A 266 -0.19 1.63 43.21
C VAL A 266 -0.56 0.17 43.41
N CYS A 267 -0.99 -0.54 42.36
CA CYS A 267 -1.32 -1.97 42.46
C CYS A 267 -0.09 -2.81 42.87
N VAL A 268 1.11 -2.50 42.34
CA VAL A 268 2.36 -3.15 42.73
C VAL A 268 2.63 -2.97 44.22
N TYR A 269 2.68 -1.72 44.69
CA TYR A 269 3.03 -1.44 46.09
C TYR A 269 1.97 -1.93 47.07
N VAL A 270 0.67 -1.79 46.76
CA VAL A 270 -0.42 -2.35 47.59
C VAL A 270 -0.28 -3.87 47.67
N SER A 271 -0.04 -4.56 46.54
CA SER A 271 0.18 -6.00 46.54
C SER A 271 1.39 -6.38 47.38
N MET A 272 2.51 -5.70 47.23
CA MET A 272 3.73 -5.95 48.01
C MET A 272 3.51 -5.76 49.52
N ILE A 273 2.84 -4.67 49.92
CA ILE A 273 2.53 -4.40 51.33
C ILE A 273 1.63 -5.49 51.91
N LEU A 274 0.57 -5.88 51.16
CA LEU A 274 -0.32 -6.94 51.60
C LEU A 274 0.39 -8.31 51.74
N ILE A 275 1.19 -8.67 50.75
CA ILE A 275 1.99 -9.90 50.73
C ILE A 275 2.98 -9.91 51.88
N ALA A 276 3.73 -8.80 52.08
CA ALA A 276 4.71 -8.66 53.15
C ALA A 276 4.03 -8.76 54.54
N TRP A 277 2.89 -8.06 54.72
CA TRP A 277 2.16 -8.08 55.98
C TRP A 277 1.55 -9.47 56.29
N MET A 278 0.84 -10.06 55.31
CA MET A 278 0.23 -11.41 55.49
C MET A 278 1.31 -12.48 55.65
N GLY A 279 2.40 -12.37 54.84
CA GLY A 279 3.53 -13.28 54.91
C GLY A 279 4.29 -13.19 56.26
N ALA A 280 4.61 -11.98 56.70
CA ALA A 280 5.25 -11.79 58.00
C ALA A 280 4.42 -12.36 59.14
N LYS A 281 3.09 -12.13 59.13
CA LYS A 281 2.16 -12.72 60.14
C LYS A 281 2.19 -14.26 60.12
N GLN A 282 2.22 -14.89 58.94
CA GLN A 282 2.31 -16.35 58.81
C GLN A 282 3.68 -16.87 59.23
N ILE A 283 4.78 -16.19 58.90
CA ILE A 283 6.15 -16.58 59.29
C ILE A 283 6.33 -16.52 60.82
N VAL A 284 5.82 -15.46 61.48
CA VAL A 284 5.85 -15.34 62.94
C VAL A 284 5.06 -16.46 63.58
N ALA A 285 3.88 -16.84 63.00
CA ALA A 285 3.07 -17.90 63.52
C ALA A 285 3.70 -19.29 63.31
N SER A 286 4.44 -19.53 62.22
CA SER A 286 5.14 -20.78 61.90
C SER A 286 6.50 -20.92 62.57
N GLY A 287 7.02 -19.85 63.15
CA GLY A 287 8.42 -19.79 63.68
C GLY A 287 9.47 -20.00 62.57
N ASN A 288 9.18 -19.64 61.34
CA ASN A 288 10.01 -19.85 60.14
C ASN A 288 10.31 -21.34 59.85
N ASN A 289 9.38 -22.23 60.20
CA ASN A 289 9.50 -23.67 59.97
C ASN A 289 8.64 -24.09 58.77
N ALA A 290 9.26 -24.63 57.74
CA ALA A 290 8.60 -25.06 56.49
C ALA A 290 7.53 -26.14 56.72
N ALA A 291 7.64 -26.94 57.80
CA ALA A 291 6.64 -27.96 58.15
C ALA A 291 5.37 -27.37 58.81
N LEU A 292 5.46 -26.17 59.37
CA LEU A 292 4.36 -25.51 60.11
C LEU A 292 3.74 -24.34 59.35
N GLY A 293 4.36 -23.86 58.27
CA GLY A 293 3.81 -22.78 57.45
C GLY A 293 4.85 -22.08 56.57
N LEU A 294 4.62 -20.79 56.32
CA LEU A 294 5.43 -19.97 55.41
C LEU A 294 6.82 -19.72 55.99
N THR A 295 7.82 -19.73 55.08
CA THR A 295 9.22 -19.41 55.38
C THR A 295 9.62 -18.04 54.82
N THR A 296 10.83 -17.55 55.21
CA THR A 296 11.41 -16.30 54.66
C THR A 296 11.71 -16.46 53.17
N GLY A 297 12.19 -17.64 52.74
CA GLY A 297 12.42 -17.93 51.33
C GLY A 297 11.13 -17.88 50.53
N ASP A 298 10.05 -18.50 51.03
CA ASP A 298 8.71 -18.48 50.41
C ASP A 298 8.17 -17.03 50.23
N LEU A 299 8.35 -16.18 51.24
CA LEU A 299 7.94 -14.78 51.17
C LEU A 299 8.70 -14.04 50.06
N THR A 300 10.00 -14.29 49.93
CA THR A 300 10.81 -13.72 48.87
C THR A 300 10.35 -14.16 47.48
N ALA A 301 10.00 -15.44 47.31
CA ALA A 301 9.44 -15.96 46.07
C ALA A 301 8.08 -15.32 45.74
N LEU A 302 7.18 -15.19 46.74
CA LEU A 302 5.86 -14.55 46.54
C LEU A 302 5.97 -13.09 46.10
N VAL A 303 6.89 -12.32 46.68
CA VAL A 303 7.16 -10.93 46.25
C VAL A 303 7.66 -10.90 44.81
N THR A 304 8.54 -11.83 44.44
CA THR A 304 9.05 -11.93 43.08
C THR A 304 7.95 -12.29 42.08
N TYR A 305 7.06 -13.26 42.43
CA TYR A 305 5.89 -13.60 41.59
C TYR A 305 4.94 -12.42 41.43
N ALA A 306 4.75 -11.60 42.47
CA ALA A 306 3.95 -10.39 42.36
C ALA A 306 4.49 -9.46 41.26
N MET A 307 5.80 -9.20 41.28
CA MET A 307 6.44 -8.38 40.25
C MET A 307 6.31 -8.98 38.85
N GLN A 308 6.50 -10.29 38.72
CA GLN A 308 6.38 -10.97 37.41
C GLN A 308 4.96 -10.91 36.84
N ILE A 309 3.93 -11.12 37.67
CA ILE A 309 2.51 -11.03 37.26
C ILE A 309 2.20 -9.60 36.77
N LEU A 310 2.63 -8.59 37.50
CA LEU A 310 2.38 -7.20 37.15
C LEU A 310 3.11 -6.78 35.88
N MET A 311 4.38 -7.22 35.71
CA MET A 311 5.12 -7.01 34.44
C MET A 311 4.44 -7.73 33.26
N ALA A 312 3.92 -8.93 33.45
CA ALA A 312 3.17 -9.66 32.45
C ALA A 312 1.89 -8.91 32.01
N MET A 313 1.20 -8.26 32.96
CA MET A 313 0.05 -7.39 32.66
C MET A 313 0.45 -6.19 31.80
N MET A 314 1.60 -5.54 32.08
CA MET A 314 2.12 -4.46 31.24
C MET A 314 2.38 -4.94 29.80
N MET A 315 3.05 -6.08 29.66
CA MET A 315 3.33 -6.67 28.35
C MET A 315 2.03 -6.96 27.58
N LEU A 316 1.01 -7.49 28.25
CA LEU A 316 -0.27 -7.78 27.64
C LEU A 316 -0.99 -6.50 27.18
N SER A 317 -0.93 -5.43 27.99
CA SER A 317 -1.47 -4.11 27.61
C SER A 317 -0.78 -3.57 26.35
N MET A 318 0.56 -3.68 26.27
CA MET A 318 1.32 -3.24 25.09
C MET A 318 0.97 -4.03 23.82
N VAL A 319 0.82 -5.36 23.95
CA VAL A 319 0.36 -6.22 22.84
C VAL A 319 -1.03 -5.81 22.37
N PHE A 320 -1.94 -5.54 23.31
CA PHE A 320 -3.31 -5.12 22.99
C PHE A 320 -3.34 -3.81 22.20
N VAL A 321 -2.59 -2.79 22.63
CA VAL A 321 -2.46 -1.51 21.89
C VAL A 321 -1.91 -1.74 20.49
N MET A 322 -0.87 -2.56 20.36
CA MET A 322 -0.28 -2.87 19.05
C MET A 322 -1.25 -3.61 18.12
N CYS A 323 -2.08 -4.50 18.67
CA CYS A 323 -3.14 -5.16 17.89
C CYS A 323 -4.18 -4.17 17.36
N ILE A 324 -4.55 -3.15 18.15
CA ILE A 324 -5.50 -2.12 17.71
C ILE A 324 -4.89 -1.28 16.57
N ILE A 325 -3.65 -0.82 16.72
CA ILE A 325 -2.97 -0.03 15.69
C ILE A 325 -2.83 -0.81 14.39
N SER A 326 -2.44 -2.07 14.47
CA SER A 326 -2.23 -2.92 13.29
C SER A 326 -3.51 -3.44 12.65
N GLN A 327 -4.66 -3.37 13.33
CA GLN A 327 -5.95 -3.77 12.74
C GLN A 327 -6.29 -2.94 11.51
N ALA A 328 -6.12 -1.62 11.56
CA ALA A 328 -6.38 -0.73 10.43
C ALA A 328 -5.45 -1.04 9.23
N SER A 329 -4.16 -1.29 9.51
CA SER A 329 -3.20 -1.71 8.49
C SER A 329 -3.58 -3.06 7.87
N ALA A 330 -4.02 -4.03 8.70
CA ALA A 330 -4.50 -5.33 8.24
C ALA A 330 -5.72 -5.23 7.31
N GLU A 331 -6.67 -4.36 7.63
CA GLU A 331 -7.87 -4.13 6.82
C GLU A 331 -7.50 -3.54 5.46
N ARG A 332 -6.61 -2.53 5.41
CA ARG A 332 -6.14 -1.93 4.15
C ARG A 332 -5.41 -2.92 3.27
N ILE A 333 -4.53 -3.74 3.82
CA ILE A 333 -3.81 -4.79 3.09
C ILE A 333 -4.80 -5.83 2.56
N CYS A 334 -5.74 -6.29 3.39
CA CYS A 334 -6.75 -7.26 2.96
C CYS A 334 -7.68 -6.72 1.86
N GLN A 335 -7.93 -5.40 1.81
CA GLN A 335 -8.65 -4.80 0.70
C GLN A 335 -7.93 -5.02 -0.63
N VAL A 336 -6.60 -4.84 -0.67
CA VAL A 336 -5.79 -5.09 -1.87
C VAL A 336 -5.76 -6.58 -2.21
N LEU A 337 -5.47 -7.44 -1.23
CA LEU A 337 -5.35 -8.89 -1.47
C LEU A 337 -6.66 -9.56 -1.92
N ASN A 338 -7.80 -9.03 -1.49
CA ASN A 338 -9.12 -9.55 -1.85
C ASN A 338 -9.75 -8.84 -3.05
N GLU A 339 -9.14 -7.77 -3.56
CA GLU A 339 -9.63 -7.08 -4.75
C GLU A 339 -9.44 -7.98 -5.96
N GLU A 340 -10.46 -8.16 -6.76
CA GLU A 340 -10.40 -8.94 -8.00
C GLU A 340 -10.28 -8.00 -9.20
N SER A 341 -9.46 -8.37 -10.18
CA SER A 341 -9.34 -7.60 -11.42
C SER A 341 -10.67 -7.62 -12.16
N THR A 342 -11.15 -6.45 -12.57
CA THR A 342 -12.40 -6.34 -13.34
C THR A 342 -12.23 -6.80 -14.78
N VAL A 343 -10.98 -6.79 -15.30
CA VAL A 343 -10.64 -7.24 -16.66
C VAL A 343 -9.81 -8.51 -16.54
N THR A 344 -10.36 -9.63 -17.00
CA THR A 344 -9.73 -10.96 -16.94
C THR A 344 -9.82 -11.66 -18.28
N ASN A 345 -8.94 -12.65 -18.49
CA ASN A 345 -9.02 -13.52 -19.67
C ASN A 345 -10.27 -14.40 -19.61
N PRO A 346 -10.94 -14.63 -20.74
CA PRO A 346 -12.02 -15.62 -20.83
C PRO A 346 -11.46 -17.06 -20.69
N ALA A 347 -12.34 -18.03 -20.43
CA ALA A 347 -11.94 -19.43 -20.25
C ALA A 347 -11.20 -20.03 -21.46
N ASN A 348 -11.56 -19.60 -22.67
CA ASN A 348 -10.93 -20.04 -23.94
C ASN A 348 -10.53 -18.79 -24.75
N PRO A 349 -9.41 -18.14 -24.42
CA PRO A 349 -9.01 -16.91 -25.09
C PRO A 349 -8.51 -17.17 -26.51
N ILE A 350 -8.87 -16.26 -27.42
CA ILE A 350 -8.34 -16.24 -28.79
C ILE A 350 -6.91 -15.68 -28.73
N LYS A 351 -5.96 -16.40 -29.35
CA LYS A 351 -4.52 -16.12 -29.30
C LYS A 351 -3.96 -15.50 -30.57
N GLU A 352 -4.79 -15.01 -31.44
CA GLU A 352 -4.35 -14.37 -32.69
C GLU A 352 -5.30 -13.22 -33.04
N VAL A 353 -4.75 -12.07 -33.33
CA VAL A 353 -5.46 -10.92 -33.89
C VAL A 353 -5.27 -10.94 -35.40
N ALA A 354 -6.35 -11.04 -36.16
CA ALA A 354 -6.27 -11.24 -37.61
C ALA A 354 -5.67 -10.02 -38.33
N ASP A 355 -6.20 -8.83 -38.08
CA ASP A 355 -5.77 -7.57 -38.70
C ASP A 355 -5.97 -6.38 -37.75
N GLY A 356 -5.65 -5.16 -38.23
CA GLY A 356 -5.80 -3.92 -37.48
C GLY A 356 -7.16 -3.24 -37.63
N SER A 357 -8.21 -3.93 -38.09
CA SER A 357 -9.55 -3.33 -38.18
C SER A 357 -10.19 -3.15 -36.80
N ILE A 358 -10.97 -2.07 -36.63
CA ILE A 358 -11.64 -1.74 -35.38
C ILE A 358 -13.10 -1.42 -35.65
N GLU A 359 -14.02 -2.00 -34.90
CA GLU A 359 -15.45 -1.74 -35.00
C GLU A 359 -16.05 -1.49 -33.62
N PHE A 360 -16.61 -0.30 -33.42
CA PHE A 360 -17.47 0.04 -32.29
C PHE A 360 -18.92 -0.10 -32.74
N ASP A 361 -19.70 -0.88 -32.00
CA ASP A 361 -21.11 -1.17 -32.29
C ASP A 361 -21.94 -0.82 -31.06
N ASN A 362 -22.63 0.33 -31.11
CA ASN A 362 -23.43 0.91 -30.05
C ASN A 362 -22.72 0.92 -28.67
N VAL A 363 -21.48 1.39 -28.63
CA VAL A 363 -20.65 1.33 -27.44
C VAL A 363 -20.96 2.48 -26.49
N ASP A 364 -21.32 2.10 -25.24
CA ASP A 364 -21.37 3.01 -24.09
C ASP A 364 -20.25 2.68 -23.12
N PHE A 365 -19.73 3.72 -22.45
CA PHE A 365 -18.69 3.54 -21.43
C PHE A 365 -18.86 4.47 -20.24
N ARG A 366 -18.64 3.90 -19.03
CA ARG A 366 -18.62 4.61 -17.74
C ARG A 366 -17.41 4.15 -16.93
N TYR A 367 -16.71 5.09 -16.26
CA TYR A 367 -15.65 4.74 -15.33
C TYR A 367 -16.16 4.17 -14.01
N SER A 368 -17.42 4.46 -13.65
CA SER A 368 -18.08 3.96 -12.44
C SER A 368 -19.56 3.71 -12.73
N ASP A 369 -20.08 2.60 -12.21
CA ASP A 369 -21.50 2.24 -12.32
C ASP A 369 -22.44 3.28 -11.67
N ASN A 370 -21.91 4.09 -10.75
CA ASN A 370 -22.66 5.14 -10.05
C ASN A 370 -22.73 6.46 -10.84
N SER A 371 -22.10 6.57 -12.01
CA SER A 371 -22.11 7.78 -12.83
C SER A 371 -23.46 7.97 -13.49
N GLU A 372 -24.10 9.13 -13.31
CA GLU A 372 -25.42 9.44 -13.91
C GLU A 372 -25.36 9.45 -15.45
N LYS A 373 -24.26 9.94 -16.01
CA LYS A 373 -24.08 10.03 -17.48
C LYS A 373 -22.93 9.13 -17.95
N PRO A 374 -23.05 8.49 -19.12
CA PRO A 374 -21.94 7.80 -19.76
C PRO A 374 -20.85 8.83 -20.17
N VAL A 375 -19.60 8.37 -20.18
CA VAL A 375 -18.45 9.13 -20.69
C VAL A 375 -18.37 9.02 -22.22
N LEU A 376 -18.74 7.84 -22.75
CA LEU A 376 -18.98 7.60 -24.17
C LEU A 376 -20.42 7.13 -24.32
N ASP A 377 -21.13 7.70 -25.29
CA ASP A 377 -22.55 7.50 -25.48
C ASP A 377 -22.84 7.15 -26.95
N ASN A 378 -23.32 5.92 -27.17
CA ASN A 378 -23.73 5.37 -28.46
C ASN A 378 -22.67 5.54 -29.57
N ILE A 379 -21.45 5.11 -29.32
CA ILE A 379 -20.37 5.18 -30.30
C ILE A 379 -20.55 4.10 -31.36
N ASN A 380 -20.65 4.52 -32.61
CA ASN A 380 -20.70 3.68 -33.80
C ASN A 380 -19.59 4.10 -34.75
N LEU A 381 -18.60 3.22 -34.98
CA LEU A 381 -17.41 3.56 -35.77
C LEU A 381 -16.81 2.31 -36.41
N LYS A 382 -16.41 2.40 -37.68
CA LYS A 382 -15.67 1.35 -38.39
C LYS A 382 -14.39 1.90 -38.98
N ILE A 383 -13.25 1.32 -38.58
CA ILE A 383 -11.92 1.64 -39.07
C ILE A 383 -11.37 0.40 -39.77
N ARG A 384 -10.94 0.54 -41.02
CA ARG A 384 -10.32 -0.55 -41.78
C ARG A 384 -8.85 -0.69 -41.39
N SER A 385 -8.31 -1.89 -41.54
CA SER A 385 -6.87 -2.15 -41.33
C SER A 385 -6.02 -1.24 -42.21
N GLY A 386 -4.96 -0.69 -41.67
CA GLY A 386 -4.03 0.20 -42.34
C GLY A 386 -4.46 1.68 -42.40
N MET A 387 -5.72 2.03 -42.07
CA MET A 387 -6.19 3.41 -42.06
C MET A 387 -5.48 4.26 -41.00
N THR A 388 -5.26 5.53 -41.36
CA THR A 388 -4.87 6.59 -40.42
C THR A 388 -6.12 7.38 -40.01
N VAL A 389 -6.46 7.39 -38.74
CA VAL A 389 -7.65 8.06 -38.18
C VAL A 389 -7.21 9.17 -37.24
N GLY A 390 -7.60 10.41 -37.55
CA GLY A 390 -7.42 11.56 -36.68
C GLY A 390 -8.61 11.72 -35.74
N ILE A 391 -8.40 12.08 -34.47
CA ILE A 391 -9.47 12.39 -33.50
C ILE A 391 -9.24 13.80 -32.98
N VAL A 392 -10.23 14.67 -33.17
CA VAL A 392 -10.22 16.06 -32.69
C VAL A 392 -11.46 16.35 -31.84
N GLY A 393 -11.44 17.41 -31.07
CA GLY A 393 -12.54 17.86 -30.23
C GLY A 393 -12.04 18.62 -29.00
N GLY A 394 -12.94 19.26 -28.30
CA GLY A 394 -12.65 20.06 -27.09
C GLY A 394 -12.00 19.26 -25.95
N THR A 395 -11.48 19.96 -24.96
CA THR A 395 -11.01 19.32 -23.72
C THR A 395 -12.19 18.69 -22.99
N GLY A 396 -12.06 17.43 -22.59
CA GLY A 396 -13.14 16.70 -21.92
C GLY A 396 -14.11 15.99 -22.85
N SER A 397 -13.91 16.00 -24.19
CA SER A 397 -14.79 15.30 -25.15
C SER A 397 -14.61 13.77 -25.18
N ALA A 398 -13.89 13.17 -24.23
CA ALA A 398 -13.67 11.73 -24.04
C ALA A 398 -12.83 11.01 -25.11
N LYS A 399 -11.96 11.74 -25.87
CA LYS A 399 -11.07 11.16 -26.89
C LYS A 399 -10.16 10.05 -26.34
N SER A 400 -9.47 10.33 -25.24
CA SER A 400 -8.59 9.34 -24.58
C SER A 400 -9.37 8.13 -24.08
N SER A 401 -10.59 8.32 -23.56
CA SER A 401 -11.45 7.23 -23.11
C SER A 401 -11.81 6.27 -24.26
N LEU A 402 -12.10 6.82 -25.45
CA LEU A 402 -12.41 6.02 -26.64
C LEU A 402 -11.25 5.08 -27.01
N VAL A 403 -10.04 5.62 -27.11
CA VAL A 403 -8.88 4.82 -27.55
C VAL A 403 -8.38 3.85 -26.50
N GLN A 404 -8.60 4.12 -25.21
CA GLN A 404 -8.24 3.22 -24.09
C GLN A 404 -9.05 1.91 -24.08
N LEU A 405 -10.22 1.88 -24.72
CA LEU A 405 -11.01 0.68 -24.88
C LEU A 405 -10.39 -0.31 -25.87
N VAL A 406 -9.65 0.16 -26.88
CA VAL A 406 -9.09 -0.68 -27.96
C VAL A 406 -8.09 -1.71 -27.41
N PRO A 407 -7.08 -1.37 -26.57
CA PRO A 407 -6.21 -2.35 -25.90
C PRO A 407 -6.88 -3.01 -24.68
N ARG A 408 -8.19 -2.82 -24.49
CA ARG A 408 -8.95 -3.34 -23.35
C ARG A 408 -8.32 -2.97 -22.01
N LEU A 409 -7.99 -1.67 -21.82
CA LEU A 409 -7.60 -1.14 -20.51
C LEU A 409 -8.81 -1.05 -19.59
N TYR A 410 -9.98 -0.81 -20.18
CA TYR A 410 -11.32 -0.88 -19.58
C TYR A 410 -12.22 -1.73 -20.47
N ASP A 411 -13.24 -2.36 -19.89
CA ASP A 411 -14.31 -3.01 -20.66
C ASP A 411 -15.42 -2.00 -20.97
N VAL A 412 -16.09 -2.16 -22.11
CA VAL A 412 -17.28 -1.39 -22.46
C VAL A 412 -18.43 -1.70 -21.51
N THR A 413 -19.25 -0.70 -21.17
CA THR A 413 -20.42 -0.88 -20.31
C THR A 413 -21.55 -1.55 -21.09
N ASP A 414 -21.84 -1.06 -22.29
CA ASP A 414 -22.82 -1.62 -23.21
C ASP A 414 -22.25 -1.66 -24.63
N GLY A 415 -22.86 -2.45 -25.50
CA GLY A 415 -22.42 -2.64 -26.88
C GLY A 415 -21.26 -3.62 -27.05
N SER A 416 -20.59 -3.54 -28.20
CA SER A 416 -19.44 -4.38 -28.51
C SER A 416 -18.32 -3.60 -29.22
N LEU A 417 -17.09 -3.89 -28.83
CA LEU A 417 -15.87 -3.41 -29.49
C LEU A 417 -15.15 -4.61 -30.09
N LYS A 418 -14.88 -4.56 -31.40
CA LYS A 418 -14.18 -5.62 -32.11
C LYS A 418 -12.86 -5.11 -32.67
N VAL A 419 -11.82 -5.94 -32.59
CA VAL A 419 -10.51 -5.75 -33.24
C VAL A 419 -10.26 -6.97 -34.11
N GLY A 420 -9.87 -6.79 -35.37
CA GLY A 420 -9.71 -7.91 -36.31
C GLY A 420 -11.00 -8.75 -36.46
N GLY A 421 -12.18 -8.13 -36.35
CA GLY A 421 -13.48 -8.78 -36.46
C GLY A 421 -13.93 -9.55 -35.21
N VAL A 422 -13.13 -9.61 -34.14
CA VAL A 422 -13.46 -10.35 -32.91
C VAL A 422 -13.60 -9.40 -31.74
N ASP A 423 -14.62 -9.62 -30.89
CA ASP A 423 -14.83 -8.82 -29.67
C ASP A 423 -13.59 -8.87 -28.74
N VAL A 424 -13.12 -7.71 -28.28
CA VAL A 424 -11.92 -7.58 -27.45
C VAL A 424 -11.97 -8.41 -26.16
N ARG A 425 -13.16 -8.69 -25.65
CA ARG A 425 -13.39 -9.52 -24.46
C ARG A 425 -13.08 -11.01 -24.67
N LYS A 426 -12.97 -11.46 -25.92
CA LYS A 426 -12.69 -12.86 -26.27
C LYS A 426 -11.20 -13.16 -26.47
N TYR A 427 -10.37 -12.13 -26.57
CA TYR A 427 -8.94 -12.28 -26.73
C TYR A 427 -8.23 -12.61 -25.41
N ASP A 428 -7.06 -13.25 -25.54
CA ASP A 428 -6.03 -13.19 -24.51
C ASP A 428 -5.53 -11.75 -24.40
N LEU A 429 -5.50 -11.21 -23.17
CA LEU A 429 -5.14 -9.81 -22.91
C LEU A 429 -3.71 -9.47 -23.33
N GLU A 430 -2.79 -10.40 -23.12
CA GLU A 430 -1.38 -10.20 -23.49
C GLU A 430 -1.26 -10.12 -25.01
N ILE A 431 -1.86 -11.08 -25.73
CA ILE A 431 -1.85 -11.12 -27.18
C ILE A 431 -2.53 -9.87 -27.79
N LEU A 432 -3.71 -9.46 -27.28
CA LEU A 432 -4.37 -8.26 -27.77
C LEU A 432 -3.49 -7.02 -27.55
N ARG A 433 -2.95 -6.86 -26.36
CA ARG A 433 -2.08 -5.73 -26.00
C ARG A 433 -0.76 -5.75 -26.73
N ASP A 434 -0.27 -6.91 -27.15
CA ASP A 434 0.92 -7.00 -27.99
C ASP A 434 0.67 -6.50 -29.42
N GLN A 435 -0.53 -6.63 -29.92
CA GLN A 435 -0.91 -6.14 -31.24
C GLN A 435 -1.42 -4.70 -31.24
N VAL A 436 -1.67 -4.12 -30.07
CA VAL A 436 -2.12 -2.71 -29.92
C VAL A 436 -1.08 -1.96 -29.08
N ALA A 437 -0.27 -1.13 -29.73
CA ALA A 437 0.65 -0.23 -29.03
C ALA A 437 0.00 1.13 -28.79
N MET A 438 0.16 1.64 -27.57
CA MET A 438 -0.39 2.94 -27.18
C MET A 438 0.68 3.83 -26.57
N VAL A 439 0.82 5.03 -27.10
CA VAL A 439 1.61 6.12 -26.50
C VAL A 439 0.63 7.04 -25.76
N LEU A 440 0.71 7.02 -24.43
CA LEU A 440 -0.18 7.76 -23.55
C LEU A 440 0.15 9.27 -23.56
N GLN A 441 -0.82 10.11 -23.27
CA GLN A 441 -0.65 11.55 -23.12
C GLN A 441 0.45 11.91 -22.11
N LYS A 442 0.49 11.21 -20.96
CA LYS A 442 1.56 11.34 -19.97
C LYS A 442 2.67 10.34 -20.26
N ASN A 443 3.68 10.80 -20.99
CA ASN A 443 4.84 9.99 -21.34
C ASN A 443 5.75 9.74 -20.14
N VAL A 444 5.97 8.47 -19.79
CA VAL A 444 6.81 8.06 -18.66
C VAL A 444 7.96 7.18 -19.16
N LEU A 445 9.18 7.52 -18.73
CA LEU A 445 10.38 6.70 -18.88
C LEU A 445 10.77 6.15 -17.51
N PHE A 446 11.32 4.94 -17.52
CA PHE A 446 11.84 4.30 -16.30
C PHE A 446 13.33 4.63 -16.13
N SER A 447 13.81 4.54 -14.89
CA SER A 447 15.25 4.63 -14.63
C SER A 447 15.98 3.45 -15.29
N GLY A 448 17.07 3.74 -15.99
CA GLY A 448 17.84 2.79 -16.78
C GLY A 448 18.39 3.45 -18.04
N THR A 449 19.03 2.69 -18.93
CA THR A 449 19.53 3.25 -20.18
C THR A 449 18.41 3.58 -21.17
N ILE A 450 18.70 4.38 -22.20
CA ILE A 450 17.78 4.59 -23.32
C ILE A 450 17.44 3.23 -23.95
N ALA A 451 18.44 2.38 -24.21
CA ALA A 451 18.23 1.05 -24.77
C ALA A 451 17.31 0.18 -23.90
N ASP A 452 17.47 0.18 -22.57
CA ASP A 452 16.58 -0.55 -21.65
C ASP A 452 15.15 -0.05 -21.76
N ASN A 453 14.96 1.27 -21.80
CA ASN A 453 13.64 1.87 -21.96
C ASN A 453 12.98 1.50 -23.30
N LEU A 454 13.73 1.38 -24.36
CA LEU A 454 13.22 0.98 -25.67
C LEU A 454 12.86 -0.52 -25.72
N ARG A 455 13.66 -1.39 -25.06
CA ARG A 455 13.39 -2.82 -24.95
C ARG A 455 12.12 -3.18 -24.20
N TRP A 456 11.47 -2.23 -23.51
CA TRP A 456 10.10 -2.44 -23.03
C TRP A 456 9.09 -2.69 -24.13
N GLY A 457 9.35 -2.19 -25.36
CA GLY A 457 8.54 -2.51 -26.54
C GLY A 457 8.76 -3.92 -27.07
N ASN A 458 10.02 -4.36 -27.06
CA ASN A 458 10.43 -5.73 -27.42
C ASN A 458 11.73 -6.09 -26.67
N PRO A 459 11.68 -6.98 -25.66
CA PRO A 459 12.86 -7.37 -24.89
C PRO A 459 13.98 -8.00 -25.72
N ASN A 460 13.64 -8.61 -26.87
CA ASN A 460 14.57 -9.29 -27.74
C ASN A 460 15.01 -8.43 -28.93
N ALA A 461 14.70 -7.13 -28.95
CA ALA A 461 15.07 -6.25 -30.04
C ALA A 461 16.59 -6.12 -30.16
N THR A 462 17.09 -6.28 -31.40
CA THR A 462 18.49 -6.03 -31.73
C THR A 462 18.78 -4.53 -31.68
N ASP A 463 20.06 -4.16 -31.56
CA ASP A 463 20.46 -2.75 -31.55
C ASP A 463 20.13 -2.05 -32.88
N GLU A 464 20.11 -2.79 -33.99
CA GLU A 464 19.69 -2.29 -35.29
C GLU A 464 18.19 -1.98 -35.34
N GLU A 465 17.35 -2.85 -34.79
CA GLU A 465 15.91 -2.62 -34.67
C GLU A 465 15.62 -1.42 -33.77
N ILE A 466 16.32 -1.31 -32.64
CA ILE A 466 16.24 -0.17 -31.73
C ILE A 466 16.58 1.13 -32.47
N ARG A 467 17.69 1.15 -33.19
CA ARG A 467 18.13 2.30 -33.98
C ARG A 467 17.11 2.66 -35.05
N ARG A 468 16.60 1.64 -35.79
CA ARG A 468 15.58 1.88 -36.83
C ARG A 468 14.30 2.49 -36.24
N ALA A 469 13.79 1.98 -35.13
CA ALA A 469 12.63 2.54 -34.45
C ALA A 469 12.89 4.00 -34.01
N CYS A 470 14.09 4.31 -33.52
CA CYS A 470 14.47 5.66 -33.14
C CYS A 470 14.59 6.60 -34.35
N GLN A 471 15.03 6.11 -35.51
CA GLN A 471 15.05 6.89 -36.77
C GLN A 471 13.63 7.25 -37.20
N LEU A 472 12.71 6.29 -37.20
CA LEU A 472 11.30 6.50 -37.53
C LEU A 472 10.62 7.50 -36.57
N ALA A 473 10.94 7.43 -35.27
CA ALA A 473 10.45 8.35 -34.25
C ALA A 473 11.24 9.68 -34.20
N GLN A 474 12.19 9.93 -35.13
CA GLN A 474 13.08 11.10 -35.16
C GLN A 474 13.85 11.27 -33.82
N ALA A 475 14.18 10.15 -33.14
CA ALA A 475 14.90 10.16 -31.88
C ALA A 475 16.41 9.90 -32.02
N ASP A 476 16.86 9.18 -33.06
CA ASP A 476 18.27 8.81 -33.24
C ASP A 476 19.20 10.05 -33.30
N GLY A 477 18.79 11.16 -33.93
CA GLY A 477 19.59 12.37 -34.04
C GLY A 477 20.06 12.88 -32.67
N PHE A 478 19.15 13.15 -31.75
CA PHE A 478 19.54 13.66 -30.42
C PHE A 478 20.21 12.59 -29.54
N ILE A 479 19.91 11.29 -29.75
CA ILE A 479 20.57 10.21 -29.01
C ILE A 479 22.06 10.18 -29.35
N GLN A 480 22.41 10.38 -30.63
CA GLN A 480 23.81 10.40 -31.06
C GLN A 480 24.61 11.61 -30.52
N GLU A 481 23.91 12.66 -30.06
CA GLU A 481 24.54 13.85 -29.44
C GLU A 481 24.89 13.58 -27.94
N PHE A 482 24.31 12.58 -27.33
CA PHE A 482 24.68 12.21 -25.95
C PHE A 482 26.03 11.51 -25.92
N PRO A 483 26.86 11.75 -24.87
CA PRO A 483 28.18 11.10 -24.74
C PRO A 483 28.09 9.56 -24.80
N ASP A 484 27.13 8.97 -24.11
CA ASP A 484 26.94 7.52 -24.02
C ASP A 484 25.86 7.00 -24.98
N LYS A 485 25.36 7.83 -25.88
CA LYS A 485 24.36 7.47 -26.91
C LYS A 485 23.19 6.66 -26.33
N TYR A 486 22.97 5.43 -26.82
CA TYR A 486 21.90 4.54 -26.35
C TYR A 486 22.10 4.02 -24.92
N ASP A 487 23.34 4.05 -24.39
CA ASP A 487 23.66 3.69 -23.02
C ASP A 487 23.49 4.86 -22.05
N THR A 488 23.10 6.04 -22.54
CA THR A 488 22.79 7.20 -21.71
C THR A 488 21.72 6.84 -20.67
N TYR A 489 22.01 7.08 -19.39
CA TYR A 489 21.13 6.79 -18.30
C TYR A 489 19.98 7.80 -18.22
N ILE A 490 18.76 7.30 -18.14
CA ILE A 490 17.52 8.06 -17.94
C ILE A 490 17.17 8.00 -16.45
N GLU A 491 16.95 9.16 -15.85
CA GLU A 491 16.46 9.26 -14.47
C GLU A 491 14.97 8.90 -14.38
N GLN A 492 14.50 8.61 -13.16
CA GLN A 492 13.11 8.26 -12.88
C GLN A 492 12.13 9.30 -13.46
N GLY A 493 11.20 8.85 -14.30
CA GLY A 493 10.24 9.71 -14.98
C GLY A 493 10.83 10.49 -16.17
N GLY A 494 12.10 10.29 -16.54
CA GLY A 494 12.77 10.98 -17.64
C GLY A 494 13.00 12.46 -17.36
N THR A 495 13.38 12.83 -16.12
CA THR A 495 13.57 14.22 -15.70
C THR A 495 14.77 14.90 -16.37
N ASN A 496 15.73 14.11 -16.81
CA ASN A 496 16.96 14.56 -17.49
C ASN A 496 16.84 14.64 -19.02
N VAL A 497 15.65 14.42 -19.58
CA VAL A 497 15.38 14.61 -21.01
C VAL A 497 14.24 15.60 -21.24
N SER A 498 14.26 16.32 -22.36
CA SER A 498 13.18 17.27 -22.69
C SER A 498 11.85 16.57 -22.96
N GLY A 499 10.73 17.30 -22.88
CA GLY A 499 9.40 16.77 -23.17
C GLY A 499 9.31 16.13 -24.56
N GLY A 500 9.82 16.81 -25.59
CA GLY A 500 9.83 16.30 -26.97
C GLY A 500 10.76 15.09 -27.17
N GLN A 501 11.91 15.05 -26.50
CA GLN A 501 12.79 13.87 -26.49
C GLN A 501 12.09 12.67 -25.85
N ARG A 502 11.43 12.88 -24.71
CA ARG A 502 10.66 11.84 -23.99
C ARG A 502 9.53 11.28 -24.86
N GLN A 503 8.76 12.15 -25.52
CA GLN A 503 7.71 11.73 -26.44
C GLN A 503 8.25 10.86 -27.58
N ARG A 504 9.33 11.28 -28.24
CA ARG A 504 9.96 10.53 -29.34
C ARG A 504 10.49 9.17 -28.88
N LEU A 505 11.07 9.07 -27.68
CA LEU A 505 11.47 7.78 -27.09
C LEU A 505 10.27 6.87 -26.82
N CYS A 506 9.15 7.40 -26.34
CA CYS A 506 7.93 6.61 -26.14
C CYS A 506 7.30 6.15 -27.45
N ILE A 507 7.37 6.97 -28.51
CA ILE A 507 6.97 6.56 -29.87
C ILE A 507 7.88 5.44 -30.40
N ALA A 508 9.20 5.57 -30.27
CA ALA A 508 10.15 4.53 -30.67
C ALA A 508 9.91 3.20 -29.94
N ARG A 509 9.62 3.27 -28.62
CA ARG A 509 9.22 2.10 -27.80
C ARG A 509 7.97 1.42 -28.37
N ALA A 510 6.95 2.19 -28.76
CA ALA A 510 5.73 1.65 -29.32
C ALA A 510 5.95 1.00 -30.71
N LEU A 511 6.81 1.58 -31.53
CA LEU A 511 7.16 1.06 -32.85
C LEU A 511 7.94 -0.27 -32.79
N LEU A 512 8.81 -0.44 -31.78
CA LEU A 512 9.55 -1.70 -31.55
C LEU A 512 8.64 -2.91 -31.33
N LYS A 513 7.42 -2.67 -30.88
CA LYS A 513 6.41 -3.70 -30.71
C LYS A 513 5.90 -4.27 -32.05
N LYS A 514 6.11 -3.56 -33.18
CA LYS A 514 5.58 -3.88 -34.51
C LYS A 514 4.07 -4.17 -34.49
N PRO A 515 3.25 -3.26 -33.93
CA PRO A 515 1.83 -3.51 -33.66
C PRO A 515 1.00 -3.47 -34.95
N LYS A 516 -0.17 -4.14 -34.93
CA LYS A 516 -1.21 -3.98 -35.95
C LYS A 516 -2.00 -2.68 -35.80
N ILE A 517 -2.07 -2.15 -34.56
CA ILE A 517 -2.72 -0.88 -34.23
C ILE A 517 -1.79 -0.03 -33.40
N LEU A 518 -1.53 1.20 -33.84
CA LEU A 518 -0.73 2.20 -33.13
C LEU A 518 -1.64 3.36 -32.71
N ILE A 519 -1.70 3.63 -31.42
CA ILE A 519 -2.49 4.72 -30.82
C ILE A 519 -1.55 5.78 -30.28
N LEU A 520 -1.73 7.02 -30.72
CA LEU A 520 -0.98 8.19 -30.27
C LEU A 520 -1.94 9.16 -29.58
N ASP A 521 -1.95 9.17 -28.24
CA ASP A 521 -2.81 10.04 -27.44
C ASP A 521 -2.05 11.33 -27.09
N ASP A 522 -2.27 12.38 -27.88
CA ASP A 522 -1.62 13.71 -27.77
C ASP A 522 -0.07 13.62 -27.65
N SER A 523 0.49 12.61 -28.31
CA SER A 523 1.89 12.19 -28.11
C SER A 523 2.90 13.04 -28.90
N THR A 524 2.47 14.02 -29.69
CA THR A 524 3.34 14.91 -30.44
C THR A 524 3.20 16.38 -30.03
N SER A 525 2.42 16.68 -28.98
CA SER A 525 2.15 18.07 -28.56
C SER A 525 3.38 18.85 -28.10
N ALA A 526 4.40 18.17 -27.56
CA ALA A 526 5.68 18.78 -27.17
C ALA A 526 6.78 18.65 -28.25
N VAL A 527 6.43 18.10 -29.43
CA VAL A 527 7.33 18.00 -30.60
C VAL A 527 7.06 19.20 -31.51
N ASP A 528 8.13 19.75 -32.12
CA ASP A 528 7.99 20.81 -33.09
C ASP A 528 7.30 20.34 -34.38
N THR A 529 6.66 21.25 -35.08
CA THR A 529 5.83 20.95 -36.25
C THR A 529 6.61 20.26 -37.39
N LYS A 530 7.89 20.58 -37.56
CA LYS A 530 8.74 19.95 -38.58
C LYS A 530 9.00 18.48 -38.24
N THR A 531 9.39 18.21 -37.02
CA THR A 531 9.64 16.84 -36.53
C THR A 531 8.37 16.01 -36.52
N ASP A 532 7.22 16.58 -36.11
CA ASP A 532 5.92 15.90 -36.15
C ASP A 532 5.55 15.48 -37.60
N LYS A 533 5.79 16.35 -38.58
CA LYS A 533 5.57 16.02 -39.99
C LYS A 533 6.46 14.86 -40.45
N LEU A 534 7.76 14.86 -40.11
CA LEU A 534 8.67 13.78 -40.47
C LEU A 534 8.28 12.44 -39.83
N ILE A 535 7.79 12.45 -38.61
CA ILE A 535 7.26 11.24 -37.93
C ILE A 535 6.06 10.69 -38.70
N ARG A 536 5.13 11.56 -39.14
CA ARG A 536 3.94 11.12 -39.89
C ARG A 536 4.29 10.59 -41.27
N GLU A 537 5.20 11.26 -41.98
CA GLU A 537 5.74 10.78 -43.26
C GLU A 537 6.42 9.41 -43.11
N ALA A 538 7.18 9.20 -42.02
CA ALA A 538 7.78 7.90 -41.71
C ALA A 538 6.71 6.84 -41.46
N PHE A 539 5.62 7.15 -40.73
CA PHE A 539 4.52 6.22 -40.52
C PHE A 539 3.79 5.84 -41.79
N HIS A 540 3.59 6.80 -42.70
CA HIS A 540 2.94 6.53 -43.99
C HIS A 540 3.78 5.60 -44.87
N ASN A 541 5.09 5.82 -44.93
CA ASN A 541 5.98 5.11 -45.85
C ASN A 541 6.44 3.76 -45.29
N GLU A 542 6.69 3.63 -43.97
CA GLU A 542 7.40 2.49 -43.39
C GLU A 542 6.47 1.52 -42.67
N ILE A 543 5.28 1.94 -42.23
CA ILE A 543 4.29 1.10 -41.57
C ILE A 543 2.88 1.26 -42.17
N PRO A 544 2.73 1.12 -43.49
CA PRO A 544 1.44 1.37 -44.17
C PRO A 544 0.33 0.43 -43.67
N ASP A 545 0.65 -0.83 -43.37
CA ASP A 545 -0.31 -1.85 -42.95
C ASP A 545 -0.79 -1.70 -41.49
N THR A 546 -0.12 -0.87 -40.69
CA THR A 546 -0.49 -0.59 -39.30
C THR A 546 -1.63 0.43 -39.28
N THR A 547 -2.72 0.13 -38.59
CA THR A 547 -3.80 1.11 -38.32
C THR A 547 -3.31 2.13 -37.31
N LYS A 548 -3.45 3.42 -37.63
CA LYS A 548 -2.97 4.52 -36.76
C LYS A 548 -4.14 5.34 -36.27
N ILE A 549 -4.23 5.54 -34.96
CA ILE A 549 -5.20 6.45 -34.34
C ILE A 549 -4.41 7.58 -33.68
N ILE A 550 -4.63 8.81 -34.14
CA ILE A 550 -3.90 9.99 -33.70
C ILE A 550 -4.90 10.95 -33.05
N ILE A 551 -4.82 11.07 -31.72
CA ILE A 551 -5.49 12.16 -31.01
C ILE A 551 -4.56 13.35 -31.03
N ALA A 552 -5.04 14.47 -31.59
CA ALA A 552 -4.26 15.69 -31.65
C ALA A 552 -5.09 16.90 -31.25
N GLN A 553 -4.42 17.87 -30.61
CA GLN A 553 -4.98 19.19 -30.34
C GLN A 553 -4.82 20.11 -31.55
N ARG A 554 -3.81 19.84 -32.41
CA ARG A 554 -3.53 20.62 -33.64
C ARG A 554 -4.14 19.91 -34.83
N ILE A 555 -4.98 20.59 -35.59
CA ILE A 555 -5.55 20.06 -36.84
C ILE A 555 -4.47 19.69 -37.85
N ALA A 556 -3.39 20.46 -37.91
CA ALA A 556 -2.24 20.19 -38.79
C ALA A 556 -1.65 18.76 -38.58
N SER A 557 -1.79 18.16 -37.40
CA SER A 557 -1.29 16.81 -37.14
C SER A 557 -2.22 15.70 -37.66
N VAL A 558 -3.46 16.01 -38.02
CA VAL A 558 -4.47 15.03 -38.47
C VAL A 558 -5.09 15.33 -39.84
N GLN A 559 -4.75 16.47 -40.44
CA GLN A 559 -5.36 16.91 -41.70
C GLN A 559 -5.12 15.95 -42.89
N GLU A 560 -4.01 15.17 -42.84
CA GLU A 560 -3.66 14.19 -43.88
C GLU A 560 -4.20 12.76 -43.54
N SER A 561 -5.02 12.64 -42.51
CA SER A 561 -5.62 11.35 -42.12
C SER A 561 -6.69 10.92 -43.12
N ASP A 562 -6.83 9.59 -43.33
CA ASP A 562 -7.86 9.02 -44.21
C ASP A 562 -9.27 9.33 -43.70
N MET A 563 -9.41 9.46 -42.37
CA MET A 563 -10.65 9.82 -41.71
C MET A 563 -10.35 10.65 -40.46
N ILE A 564 -11.13 11.69 -40.25
CA ILE A 564 -11.07 12.53 -39.04
C ILE A 564 -12.40 12.39 -38.31
N LEU A 565 -12.34 12.15 -36.99
CA LEU A 565 -13.49 12.10 -36.10
C LEU A 565 -13.53 13.38 -35.28
N VAL A 566 -14.69 14.02 -35.24
CA VAL A 566 -14.96 15.15 -34.35
C VAL A 566 -15.77 14.63 -33.16
N MET A 567 -15.22 14.82 -31.96
CA MET A 567 -15.86 14.34 -30.73
C MET A 567 -16.30 15.50 -29.84
N GLU A 568 -17.54 15.45 -29.39
CA GLU A 568 -18.12 16.39 -28.46
C GLU A 568 -18.97 15.63 -27.40
N GLU A 569 -18.81 15.96 -26.14
CA GLU A 569 -19.56 15.39 -25.00
C GLU A 569 -19.71 13.85 -25.05
N GLY A 570 -18.64 13.14 -25.44
CA GLY A 570 -18.62 11.67 -25.46
C GLY A 570 -19.28 11.04 -26.69
N ARG A 571 -19.63 11.81 -27.70
CA ARG A 571 -20.23 11.35 -28.97
C ARG A 571 -19.37 11.72 -30.16
N ILE A 572 -19.49 10.97 -31.24
CA ILE A 572 -18.93 11.35 -32.55
C ILE A 572 -19.98 12.23 -33.25
N THR A 573 -19.70 13.51 -33.39
CA THR A 573 -20.62 14.50 -34.02
C THR A 573 -20.45 14.55 -35.53
N ALA A 574 -19.23 14.34 -36.04
CA ALA A 574 -18.94 14.30 -37.48
C ALA A 574 -17.75 13.37 -37.77
N SER A 575 -17.73 12.80 -38.96
CA SER A 575 -16.61 12.02 -39.49
C SER A 575 -16.46 12.25 -40.99
N GLY A 576 -15.22 12.33 -41.48
CA GLY A 576 -14.92 12.53 -42.89
C GLY A 576 -13.47 12.94 -43.14
N THR A 577 -13.13 13.29 -44.34
CA THR A 577 -11.82 13.88 -44.70
C THR A 577 -11.74 15.33 -44.25
N HIS A 578 -10.53 15.87 -44.22
CA HIS A 578 -10.29 17.29 -43.91
C HIS A 578 -11.16 18.25 -44.75
N GLU A 579 -11.22 18.02 -46.06
CA GLU A 579 -11.99 18.86 -46.96
C GLU A 579 -13.51 18.74 -46.77
N GLU A 580 -14.00 17.52 -46.49
CA GLU A 580 -15.41 17.27 -46.21
C GLU A 580 -15.83 17.98 -44.92
N LEU A 581 -15.06 17.81 -43.83
CA LEU A 581 -15.35 18.42 -42.53
C LEU A 581 -15.29 19.95 -42.57
N LEU A 582 -14.40 20.54 -43.34
CA LEU A 582 -14.40 22.00 -43.53
C LEU A 582 -15.69 22.52 -44.18
N ARG A 583 -16.37 21.70 -44.98
CA ARG A 583 -17.64 22.05 -45.61
C ARG A 583 -18.86 21.76 -44.76
N THR A 584 -18.83 20.66 -44.02
CA THR A 584 -20.02 20.07 -43.36
C THR A 584 -20.07 20.27 -41.87
N CYS A 585 -18.94 20.54 -41.18
CA CYS A 585 -18.86 20.63 -39.72
C CYS A 585 -18.39 22.03 -39.28
N ASP A 586 -19.29 22.80 -38.71
CA ASP A 586 -18.97 24.17 -38.24
C ASP A 586 -17.99 24.17 -37.07
N GLU A 587 -18.07 23.18 -36.17
CA GLU A 587 -17.14 23.02 -35.06
C GLU A 587 -15.71 22.78 -35.56
N TYR A 588 -15.52 21.85 -36.49
CA TYR A 588 -14.22 21.56 -37.08
C TYR A 588 -13.64 22.80 -37.79
N ARG A 589 -14.47 23.52 -38.55
CA ARG A 589 -14.09 24.76 -39.23
C ARG A 589 -13.66 25.83 -38.24
N SER A 590 -14.41 26.03 -37.17
CA SER A 590 -14.08 26.99 -36.10
C SER A 590 -12.73 26.71 -35.45
N ILE A 591 -12.45 25.44 -35.13
CA ILE A 591 -11.15 25.02 -34.58
C ILE A 591 -10.03 25.29 -35.59
N TYR A 592 -10.23 24.94 -36.84
CA TYR A 592 -9.25 25.16 -37.93
C TYR A 592 -8.93 26.65 -38.11
N GLU A 593 -9.96 27.49 -38.23
CA GLU A 593 -9.79 28.94 -38.42
C GLU A 593 -9.09 29.58 -37.24
N SER A 594 -9.43 29.17 -35.99
CA SER A 594 -8.78 29.70 -34.80
C SER A 594 -7.28 29.37 -34.75
N GLN A 595 -6.89 28.19 -35.22
CA GLN A 595 -5.49 27.75 -35.26
C GLN A 595 -4.72 28.40 -36.41
N THR A 596 -5.36 28.63 -37.55
CA THR A 596 -4.75 29.24 -38.74
C THR A 596 -4.57 30.76 -38.57
N LYS A 597 -5.54 31.46 -38.00
CA LYS A 597 -5.44 32.90 -37.67
C LYS A 597 -4.30 33.20 -36.70
N ASN A 598 -4.07 32.33 -35.71
CA ASN A 598 -2.97 32.48 -34.76
C ASN A 598 -1.57 32.21 -35.38
N GLN A 599 -1.49 31.51 -36.50
CA GLN A 599 -0.24 31.30 -37.25
C GLN A 599 0.09 32.46 -38.21
N ALA A 600 -0.90 33.26 -38.60
CA ALA A 600 -0.73 34.38 -39.54
C ALA A 600 -0.35 35.74 -38.87
N GLN A 601 -0.21 35.79 -37.54
CA GLN A 601 0.21 37.01 -36.81
C GLN A 601 1.52 36.83 -36.02
N PRO A 602 2.69 36.62 -36.63
CA PRO A 602 3.97 36.73 -35.94
C PRO A 602 4.76 38.03 -36.16
N GLU A 603 4.32 39.01 -36.94
CA GLU A 603 5.22 40.10 -37.39
C GLU A 603 4.79 41.54 -37.11
N GLU A 604 3.70 41.83 -36.40
CA GLU A 604 3.32 43.27 -36.19
C GLU A 604 3.40 43.77 -34.74
N LEU A 605 4.22 43.16 -33.90
CA LEU A 605 4.56 43.72 -32.59
C LEU A 605 6.06 43.60 -32.30
N LYS A 606 6.83 44.47 -32.98
CA LYS A 606 8.16 44.89 -32.56
C LYS A 606 8.15 46.39 -32.23
#